data_c57562160b3dc67ac40c7a9da6e6cf39
#
_entry.id   c57562160b3dc67ac40c7a9da6e6cf39
#
_cell.length_a   1.000
_cell.length_b   1.000
_cell.length_c   1.000
_cell.angle_alpha   90.00
_cell.angle_beta   90.00
_cell.angle_gamma   90.00
#
_symmetry.space_group_name_H-M   'P 1'
#
loop_
_entity.id
_entity.type
_entity.pdbx_description
1 polymer ?
#
loop_
_entity_poly.entity_id
_entity_poly.type
_entity_poly.pdbx_seq_one_letter_code
_entity_poly.pdbx_strand_id
1 'polypeptide(L)'
;DGAEVNVSSATIKARGKDKATMCGLKKLTLEGSSIVKPEGADYDASLLGVALNGQLVTDSVVIEAEAVTDFGLAISGVKLTSANYKDIFEFPGVSGNVSFDPENKVLTLQDAVINAEDYNAITSTIDDLTIKILGSSALSSKYTTISLAAQTTITGGGTLYVKSDRDCALYANGVDLAIENCRVNAESSTYAIAGSDGTRETLRINNATVTAEGKENGSICDFANVMLAGCDIIQPAGAAFDSDLHGIALNGAIVTSKVIIGDPSSIQAPVIDAAAKRGVYTLSGVQLKTDVKDLPKGIYVVNGKKMVKK
;
A
#
# COMPACT_ATOMS: atom_id res chain seq x y z
N ASP A 1 -37.86 -32.14 4.59
CA ASP A 1 -37.40 -31.07 5.46
C ASP A 1 -36.14 -31.53 6.19
N GLY A 2 -34.97 -31.20 5.71
CA GLY A 2 -33.66 -31.51 6.34
C GLY A 2 -33.11 -30.34 7.08
N ALA A 3 -32.24 -30.59 8.05
CA ALA A 3 -31.48 -29.55 8.77
C ALA A 3 -30.36 -28.96 7.90
N GLU A 4 -30.05 -27.70 8.08
CA GLU A 4 -28.85 -27.07 7.55
C GLU A 4 -27.77 -27.07 8.65
N VAL A 5 -26.58 -27.52 8.31
CA VAL A 5 -25.45 -27.61 9.24
C VAL A 5 -24.29 -26.79 8.68
N ASN A 6 -23.82 -25.82 9.46
CA ASN A 6 -22.62 -25.06 9.16
C ASN A 6 -21.53 -25.46 10.16
N VAL A 7 -20.35 -25.79 9.62
CA VAL A 7 -19.15 -26.10 10.41
C VAL A 7 -18.10 -25.07 10.01
N SER A 8 -17.74 -24.20 10.93
CA SER A 8 -16.75 -23.15 10.71
C SER A 8 -15.54 -23.36 11.62
N SER A 9 -14.37 -23.62 11.04
CA SER A 9 -13.09 -23.82 11.73
C SER A 9 -13.21 -24.75 12.94
N ALA A 10 -13.96 -25.84 12.81
CA ALA A 10 -14.30 -26.74 13.92
C ALA A 10 -14.01 -28.21 13.57
N THR A 11 -13.75 -28.99 14.60
CA THR A 11 -13.58 -30.45 14.48
C THR A 11 -14.84 -31.16 14.98
N ILE A 12 -15.41 -32.00 14.12
CA ILE A 12 -16.54 -32.87 14.44
C ILE A 12 -16.11 -34.32 14.24
N LYS A 13 -16.39 -35.15 15.24
CA LYS A 13 -16.23 -36.61 15.14
C LYS A 13 -17.61 -37.25 15.37
N ALA A 14 -18.18 -37.79 14.30
CA ALA A 14 -19.46 -38.46 14.34
C ALA A 14 -19.30 -39.95 14.01
N ARG A 15 -20.09 -40.79 14.64
CA ARG A 15 -20.12 -42.24 14.38
C ARG A 15 -21.51 -42.75 14.39
N GLY A 16 -21.92 -43.35 13.26
CA GLY A 16 -23.10 -44.18 13.14
C GLY A 16 -22.80 -45.64 13.50
N LYS A 17 -23.81 -46.43 13.76
CA LYS A 17 -23.63 -47.86 14.06
C LYS A 17 -24.30 -48.75 13.01
N ASP A 18 -25.55 -48.49 12.71
CA ASP A 18 -26.36 -49.34 11.79
C ASP A 18 -27.03 -48.51 10.68
N LYS A 19 -26.90 -47.20 10.71
CA LYS A 19 -27.46 -46.24 9.76
C LYS A 19 -26.43 -45.19 9.39
N ALA A 20 -26.78 -44.34 8.42
CA ALA A 20 -25.92 -43.23 8.02
C ALA A 20 -25.50 -42.33 9.18
N THR A 21 -24.22 -41.93 9.19
CA THR A 21 -23.63 -41.20 10.31
C THR A 21 -24.04 -39.73 10.31
N MET A 22 -23.96 -39.07 9.14
CA MET A 22 -24.41 -37.69 8.93
C MET A 22 -25.39 -37.68 7.75
N CYS A 23 -26.69 -37.69 8.06
CA CYS A 23 -27.76 -37.78 7.05
C CYS A 23 -28.97 -36.94 7.45
N GLY A 24 -29.93 -36.78 6.51
CA GLY A 24 -31.09 -35.93 6.69
C GLY A 24 -30.74 -34.44 6.67
N LEU A 25 -29.63 -34.11 6.08
CA LEU A 25 -29.14 -32.74 5.96
C LEU A 25 -29.62 -32.15 4.64
N LYS A 26 -30.33 -31.03 4.70
CA LYS A 26 -30.67 -30.25 3.51
C LYS A 26 -29.43 -29.57 2.93
N LYS A 27 -28.49 -29.19 3.79
CA LYS A 27 -27.24 -28.54 3.41
C LYS A 27 -26.17 -28.81 4.47
N LEU A 28 -24.94 -29.07 4.03
CA LEU A 28 -23.74 -29.04 4.85
C LEU A 28 -22.79 -27.98 4.26
N THR A 29 -22.42 -26.98 5.05
CA THR A 29 -21.44 -25.99 4.66
C THR A 29 -20.22 -26.16 5.54
N LEU A 30 -19.03 -26.26 4.93
CA LEU A 30 -17.76 -26.37 5.61
C LEU A 30 -16.95 -25.10 5.31
N GLU A 31 -16.67 -24.30 6.34
CA GLU A 31 -15.87 -23.09 6.24
C GLU A 31 -14.61 -23.28 7.07
N GLY A 32 -13.43 -23.30 6.42
CA GLY A 32 -12.16 -23.58 7.11
C GLY A 32 -12.16 -24.92 7.83
N SER A 33 -12.89 -25.89 7.27
CA SER A 33 -12.98 -27.28 7.75
C SER A 33 -13.18 -28.21 6.57
N SER A 34 -12.71 -29.44 6.65
CA SER A 34 -12.87 -30.45 5.61
C SER A 34 -13.20 -31.83 6.19
N ILE A 35 -13.87 -32.70 5.40
CA ILE A 35 -14.10 -34.07 5.77
C ILE A 35 -12.80 -34.85 5.54
N VAL A 36 -12.15 -35.28 6.61
CA VAL A 36 -10.86 -36.00 6.56
C VAL A 36 -11.06 -37.52 6.68
N LYS A 37 -12.27 -37.97 7.11
CA LYS A 37 -12.56 -39.38 7.20
C LYS A 37 -14.04 -39.66 6.96
N PRO A 38 -14.38 -40.67 6.10
CA PRO A 38 -13.44 -41.38 5.25
C PRO A 38 -12.88 -40.51 4.15
N GLU A 39 -11.66 -40.80 3.71
CA GLU A 39 -11.02 -40.06 2.62
C GLU A 39 -11.85 -40.09 1.35
N GLY A 40 -12.04 -38.91 0.72
CA GLY A 40 -12.84 -38.74 -0.49
C GLY A 40 -14.36 -38.69 -0.25
N ALA A 41 -14.83 -38.73 1.00
CA ALA A 41 -16.24 -38.47 1.30
C ALA A 41 -16.55 -36.97 1.17
N ASP A 42 -17.78 -36.70 0.69
CA ASP A 42 -18.29 -35.33 0.56
C ASP A 42 -19.79 -35.31 0.86
N TYR A 43 -20.37 -34.09 0.95
CA TYR A 43 -21.80 -33.93 1.07
C TYR A 43 -22.49 -34.21 -0.28
N ASP A 44 -23.43 -35.13 -0.27
CA ASP A 44 -24.26 -35.45 -1.42
C ASP A 44 -25.71 -34.95 -1.20
N ALA A 45 -26.09 -33.95 -1.99
CA ALA A 45 -27.43 -33.34 -1.89
C ALA A 45 -28.56 -34.29 -2.31
N SER A 46 -28.30 -35.30 -3.14
CA SER A 46 -29.31 -36.29 -3.55
C SER A 46 -29.57 -37.31 -2.46
N LEU A 47 -28.58 -37.63 -1.66
CA LEU A 47 -28.63 -38.53 -0.52
C LEU A 47 -28.89 -37.79 0.80
N LEU A 48 -28.91 -36.45 0.77
CA LEU A 48 -29.08 -35.57 1.94
C LEU A 48 -28.13 -35.91 3.08
N GLY A 49 -26.85 -36.15 2.77
CA GLY A 49 -25.88 -36.53 3.78
C GLY A 49 -24.46 -36.69 3.28
N VAL A 50 -23.55 -37.04 4.18
CA VAL A 50 -22.15 -37.32 3.83
C VAL A 50 -22.08 -38.70 3.19
N ALA A 51 -21.55 -38.76 1.97
CA ALA A 51 -21.48 -39.95 1.15
C ALA A 51 -20.06 -40.23 0.64
N LEU A 52 -19.76 -41.47 0.34
CA LEU A 52 -18.55 -41.92 -0.33
C LEU A 52 -18.96 -42.87 -1.45
N ASN A 53 -18.46 -42.62 -2.68
CA ASN A 53 -18.80 -43.45 -3.87
C ASN A 53 -20.31 -43.64 -4.09
N GLY A 54 -21.11 -42.59 -3.85
CA GLY A 54 -22.56 -42.61 -4.04
C GLY A 54 -23.35 -43.35 -2.97
N GLN A 55 -22.76 -43.68 -1.83
CA GLN A 55 -23.43 -44.29 -0.68
C GLN A 55 -23.20 -43.51 0.58
N LEU A 56 -24.23 -43.35 1.41
CA LEU A 56 -24.10 -42.70 2.71
C LEU A 56 -23.09 -43.42 3.61
N VAL A 57 -22.23 -42.65 4.26
CA VAL A 57 -21.24 -43.18 5.22
C VAL A 57 -21.97 -43.70 6.46
N THR A 58 -21.72 -44.95 6.83
CA THR A 58 -22.40 -45.64 7.97
C THR A 58 -21.47 -45.83 9.20
N ASP A 59 -20.17 -45.58 9.08
CA ASP A 59 -19.23 -45.72 10.18
C ASP A 59 -18.84 -44.34 10.71
N SER A 60 -17.58 -43.95 10.65
CA SER A 60 -17.06 -42.72 11.21
C SER A 60 -16.97 -41.62 10.16
N VAL A 61 -17.50 -40.47 10.46
CA VAL A 61 -17.23 -39.21 9.73
C VAL A 61 -16.42 -38.28 10.66
N VAL A 62 -15.30 -37.85 10.17
CA VAL A 62 -14.46 -36.86 10.88
C VAL A 62 -14.32 -35.63 9.99
N ILE A 63 -14.76 -34.50 10.48
CA ILE A 63 -14.51 -33.18 9.93
C ILE A 63 -13.42 -32.54 10.82
N GLU A 64 -12.37 -32.02 10.24
CA GLU A 64 -11.33 -31.34 10.97
C GLU A 64 -11.21 -29.89 10.49
N ALA A 65 -10.91 -28.99 11.43
CA ALA A 65 -10.55 -27.63 11.09
C ALA A 65 -9.28 -27.64 10.23
N GLU A 66 -9.30 -26.87 9.16
CA GLU A 66 -8.10 -26.66 8.34
C GLU A 66 -7.06 -25.89 9.13
N ALA A 67 -5.79 -26.25 8.97
CA ALA A 67 -4.70 -25.51 9.59
C ALA A 67 -4.66 -24.08 9.05
N VAL A 68 -4.77 -23.11 9.93
CA VAL A 68 -4.69 -21.70 9.57
C VAL A 68 -3.23 -21.35 9.29
N THR A 69 -2.93 -20.94 8.06
CA THR A 69 -1.62 -20.49 7.63
C THR A 69 -1.51 -18.99 7.83
N ASP A 70 -0.50 -18.51 8.59
CA ASP A 70 -0.12 -17.11 8.67
C ASP A 70 0.74 -16.78 7.44
N PHE A 71 0.33 -15.79 6.67
CA PHE A 71 1.06 -15.42 5.44
C PHE A 71 2.26 -14.49 5.70
N GLY A 72 2.47 -14.03 6.93
CA GLY A 72 3.54 -13.08 7.23
C GLY A 72 3.21 -11.64 6.84
N LEU A 73 1.94 -11.32 6.64
CA LEU A 73 1.42 -10.00 6.32
C LEU A 73 0.40 -9.59 7.38
N ALA A 74 0.47 -8.35 7.84
CA ALA A 74 -0.59 -7.76 8.66
C ALA A 74 -1.06 -6.44 8.05
N ILE A 75 -2.36 -6.18 8.13
CA ILE A 75 -3.01 -4.96 7.66
C ILE A 75 -3.79 -4.35 8.81
N SER A 76 -3.54 -3.08 9.11
CA SER A 76 -4.15 -2.38 10.25
C SER A 76 -4.03 -3.17 11.57
N GLY A 77 -2.87 -3.81 11.79
CA GLY A 77 -2.58 -4.62 12.95
C GLY A 77 -3.18 -6.03 12.93
N VAL A 78 -4.04 -6.38 11.98
CA VAL A 78 -4.65 -7.71 11.86
C VAL A 78 -3.77 -8.61 10.98
N LYS A 79 -3.33 -9.74 11.53
CA LYS A 79 -2.56 -10.74 10.78
C LYS A 79 -3.41 -11.37 9.67
N LEU A 80 -2.85 -11.41 8.46
CA LEU A 80 -3.45 -12.05 7.31
C LEU A 80 -3.16 -13.55 7.33
N THR A 81 -4.22 -14.33 7.25
CA THR A 81 -4.17 -15.79 7.31
C THR A 81 -5.03 -16.41 6.22
N SER A 82 -4.90 -17.72 6.00
CA SER A 82 -5.76 -18.47 5.10
C SER A 82 -7.25 -18.39 5.47
N ALA A 83 -7.57 -18.02 6.71
CA ALA A 83 -8.95 -17.90 7.18
C ALA A 83 -9.60 -16.53 6.92
N ASN A 84 -8.80 -15.45 6.73
CA ASN A 84 -9.36 -14.08 6.67
C ASN A 84 -8.85 -13.22 5.49
N TYR A 85 -7.95 -13.71 4.66
CA TYR A 85 -7.33 -12.91 3.59
C TYR A 85 -8.30 -12.44 2.49
N LYS A 86 -9.50 -13.00 2.44
CA LYS A 86 -10.56 -12.60 1.51
C LYS A 86 -11.44 -11.48 2.05
N ASP A 87 -11.37 -11.23 3.36
CA ASP A 87 -12.27 -10.32 4.08
C ASP A 87 -11.52 -9.11 4.66
N ILE A 88 -10.46 -8.67 3.97
CA ILE A 88 -9.61 -7.54 4.41
C ILE A 88 -10.41 -6.25 4.58
N PHE A 89 -11.49 -6.08 3.82
CA PHE A 89 -12.39 -4.92 3.93
C PHE A 89 -13.10 -4.84 5.29
N GLU A 90 -13.16 -5.93 6.06
CA GLU A 90 -13.71 -5.95 7.42
C GLU A 90 -12.71 -5.52 8.49
N PHE A 91 -11.42 -5.32 8.13
CA PHE A 91 -10.41 -4.94 9.10
C PHE A 91 -10.58 -3.49 9.56
N PRO A 92 -10.29 -3.21 10.84
CA PRO A 92 -10.44 -1.87 11.40
C PRO A 92 -9.69 -0.80 10.58
N GLY A 93 -10.37 0.28 10.23
CA GLY A 93 -9.80 1.41 9.50
C GLY A 93 -9.47 1.15 8.03
N VAL A 94 -9.87 0.01 7.48
CA VAL A 94 -9.69 -0.33 6.06
C VAL A 94 -10.94 0.03 5.26
N SER A 95 -10.77 0.68 4.12
CA SER A 95 -11.81 0.94 3.14
C SER A 95 -11.22 1.01 1.73
N GLY A 96 -12.10 1.01 0.71
CA GLY A 96 -11.68 0.85 -0.69
C GLY A 96 -11.37 -0.63 -0.99
N ASN A 97 -10.61 -0.90 -2.04
CA ASN A 97 -10.33 -2.26 -2.46
C ASN A 97 -8.90 -2.65 -2.05
N VAL A 98 -8.80 -3.57 -1.10
CA VAL A 98 -7.55 -4.19 -0.64
C VAL A 98 -7.68 -5.70 -0.83
N SER A 99 -6.79 -6.30 -1.58
CA SER A 99 -6.79 -7.75 -1.83
C SER A 99 -5.37 -8.31 -1.79
N PHE A 100 -5.25 -9.53 -1.33
CA PHE A 100 -3.99 -10.26 -1.28
C PHE A 100 -4.06 -11.56 -2.06
N ASP A 101 -3.11 -11.78 -2.93
CA ASP A 101 -2.86 -13.02 -3.65
C ASP A 101 -1.67 -13.74 -3.00
N PRO A 102 -1.91 -14.77 -2.18
CA PRO A 102 -0.84 -15.46 -1.47
C PRO A 102 0.06 -16.30 -2.38
N GLU A 103 -0.43 -16.76 -3.53
CA GLU A 103 0.35 -17.56 -4.47
C GLU A 103 1.38 -16.71 -5.20
N ASN A 104 0.98 -15.53 -5.65
CA ASN A 104 1.85 -14.59 -6.37
C ASN A 104 2.50 -13.56 -5.44
N LYS A 105 2.21 -13.58 -4.14
CA LYS A 105 2.69 -12.63 -3.14
C LYS A 105 2.39 -11.18 -3.54
N VAL A 106 1.17 -10.89 -3.96
CA VAL A 106 0.75 -9.56 -4.43
C VAL A 106 -0.31 -8.99 -3.51
N LEU A 107 0.02 -7.89 -2.83
CA LEU A 107 -0.95 -7.04 -2.14
C LEU A 107 -1.39 -5.93 -3.09
N THR A 108 -2.64 -5.91 -3.49
CA THR A 108 -3.21 -4.87 -4.35
C THR A 108 -3.96 -3.84 -3.51
N LEU A 109 -3.61 -2.57 -3.68
CA LEU A 109 -4.31 -1.42 -3.11
C LEU A 109 -4.93 -0.63 -4.28
N GLN A 110 -6.26 -0.59 -4.35
CA GLN A 110 -6.98 0.17 -5.37
C GLN A 110 -7.96 1.15 -4.70
N ASP A 111 -7.64 2.43 -4.82
CA ASP A 111 -8.39 3.50 -4.16
C ASP A 111 -8.64 3.20 -2.67
N ALA A 112 -7.64 2.58 -2.03
CA ALA A 112 -7.72 2.10 -0.67
C ALA A 112 -7.38 3.19 0.35
N VAL A 113 -8.08 3.17 1.48
CA VAL A 113 -7.72 3.96 2.65
C VAL A 113 -7.50 3.01 3.83
N ILE A 114 -6.35 3.10 4.47
CA ILE A 114 -6.03 2.35 5.69
C ILE A 114 -5.60 3.34 6.77
N ASN A 115 -6.46 3.55 7.75
CA ASN A 115 -6.15 4.34 8.94
C ASN A 115 -5.94 3.39 10.13
N ALA A 116 -4.69 3.08 10.43
CA ALA A 116 -4.34 2.04 11.38
C ALA A 116 -4.17 2.55 12.83
N GLU A 117 -4.33 3.86 13.05
CA GLU A 117 -4.18 4.50 14.36
C GLU A 117 -2.89 4.09 15.09
N ASP A 118 -3.00 3.22 16.11
CA ASP A 118 -1.88 2.78 16.93
C ASP A 118 -1.11 1.55 16.36
N TYR A 119 -1.53 1.03 15.20
CA TYR A 119 -0.87 -0.09 14.52
C TYR A 119 -0.19 0.38 13.24
N ASN A 120 0.62 -0.47 12.64
CA ASN A 120 1.10 -0.23 11.28
C ASN A 120 -0.04 -0.51 10.28
N ALA A 121 -0.16 0.32 9.25
CA ALA A 121 -1.12 0.06 8.18
C ALA A 121 -0.76 -1.21 7.42
N ILE A 122 0.54 -1.42 7.17
CA ILE A 122 1.07 -2.65 6.57
C ILE A 122 2.32 -3.08 7.34
N THR A 123 2.38 -4.35 7.73
CA THR A 123 3.61 -5.02 8.19
C THR A 123 3.82 -6.27 7.36
N SER A 124 5.01 -6.47 6.80
CA SER A 124 5.31 -7.64 5.98
C SER A 124 6.64 -8.28 6.33
N THR A 125 6.64 -9.61 6.39
CA THR A 125 7.82 -10.48 6.43
C THR A 125 7.90 -11.36 5.18
N ILE A 126 7.07 -11.08 4.16
CA ILE A 126 7.01 -11.87 2.91
C ILE A 126 8.15 -11.42 2.02
N ASP A 127 9.06 -12.35 1.73
CA ASP A 127 10.13 -12.12 0.78
C ASP A 127 9.58 -12.02 -0.65
N ASP A 128 10.08 -11.02 -1.42
CA ASP A 128 9.60 -10.67 -2.75
C ASP A 128 8.11 -10.26 -2.81
N LEU A 129 7.59 -9.65 -1.74
CA LEU A 129 6.25 -9.07 -1.78
C LEU A 129 6.15 -7.97 -2.85
N THR A 130 5.12 -8.02 -3.66
CA THR A 130 4.74 -6.91 -4.54
C THR A 130 3.53 -6.17 -3.95
N ILE A 131 3.69 -4.88 -3.65
CA ILE A 131 2.58 -3.98 -3.31
C ILE A 131 2.18 -3.24 -4.58
N LYS A 132 1.03 -3.64 -5.15
CA LYS A 132 0.52 -3.08 -6.41
C LYS A 132 -0.47 -1.96 -6.14
N ILE A 133 -0.14 -0.76 -6.60
CA ILE A 133 -0.96 0.44 -6.40
C ILE A 133 -1.76 0.73 -7.67
N LEU A 134 -3.07 0.76 -7.54
CA LEU A 134 -4.00 1.15 -8.61
C LEU A 134 -4.84 2.34 -8.12
N GLY A 135 -5.05 3.33 -9.00
CA GLY A 135 -5.75 4.55 -8.60
C GLY A 135 -4.97 5.35 -7.55
N SER A 136 -5.65 5.75 -6.48
CA SER A 136 -5.09 6.61 -5.43
C SER A 136 -5.38 6.03 -4.05
N SER A 137 -4.34 5.58 -3.34
CA SER A 137 -4.47 4.95 -2.02
C SER A 137 -3.77 5.77 -0.94
N ALA A 138 -4.34 5.82 0.26
CA ALA A 138 -3.84 6.59 1.39
C ALA A 138 -3.74 5.72 2.65
N LEU A 139 -2.54 5.65 3.22
CA LEU A 139 -2.23 4.90 4.43
C LEU A 139 -1.74 5.84 5.52
N SER A 140 -2.25 5.69 6.72
CA SER A 140 -1.84 6.50 7.86
C SER A 140 -1.77 5.70 9.14
N SER A 141 -0.84 6.09 10.00
CA SER A 141 -0.75 5.61 11.37
C SER A 141 -0.09 6.64 12.28
N LYS A 142 -0.19 6.41 13.57
CA LYS A 142 0.46 7.24 14.59
C LYS A 142 1.96 6.95 14.69
N TYR A 143 2.36 5.71 14.42
CA TYR A 143 3.75 5.24 14.45
C TYR A 143 4.23 4.90 13.02
N THR A 144 5.03 3.87 12.85
CA THR A 144 5.45 3.42 11.51
C THR A 144 4.23 2.98 10.69
N THR A 145 4.07 3.56 9.49
CA THR A 145 2.88 3.25 8.67
C THR A 145 3.07 1.99 7.85
N ILE A 146 4.18 1.87 7.14
CA ILE A 146 4.55 0.64 6.41
C ILE A 146 5.87 0.13 6.97
N SER A 147 5.89 -1.09 7.49
CA SER A 147 7.09 -1.75 8.00
C SER A 147 7.37 -3.03 7.20
N LEU A 148 8.53 -3.08 6.57
CA LEU A 148 8.95 -4.16 5.69
C LEU A 148 10.17 -4.85 6.29
N ALA A 149 10.07 -6.13 6.63
CA ALA A 149 11.14 -6.95 7.16
C ALA A 149 11.65 -8.01 6.16
N ALA A 150 11.25 -7.89 4.89
CA ALA A 150 11.73 -8.67 3.76
C ALA A 150 11.67 -7.83 2.48
N GLN A 151 12.44 -8.20 1.46
CA GLN A 151 12.52 -7.50 0.20
C GLN A 151 11.12 -7.25 -0.39
N THR A 152 10.87 -6.01 -0.81
CA THR A 152 9.54 -5.61 -1.29
C THR A 152 9.65 -4.67 -2.49
N THR A 153 8.72 -4.83 -3.42
CA THR A 153 8.54 -3.92 -4.57
C THR A 153 7.19 -3.22 -4.49
N ILE A 154 7.18 -1.89 -4.58
CA ILE A 154 5.97 -1.05 -4.71
C ILE A 154 5.85 -0.63 -6.17
N THR A 155 4.74 -0.96 -6.84
CA THR A 155 4.54 -0.71 -8.28
C THR A 155 3.07 -0.52 -8.62
N GLY A 156 2.70 -0.42 -9.92
CA GLY A 156 1.32 -0.55 -10.40
C GLY A 156 0.73 0.68 -11.09
N GLY A 157 1.46 1.78 -11.23
CA GLY A 157 1.04 2.97 -11.97
C GLY A 157 0.15 3.95 -11.22
N GLY A 158 -0.29 3.60 -10.00
CA GLY A 158 -1.11 4.46 -9.13
C GLY A 158 -0.30 5.42 -8.27
N THR A 159 -1.00 6.08 -7.36
CA THR A 159 -0.42 7.00 -6.36
C THR A 159 -0.66 6.46 -4.96
N LEU A 160 0.41 6.34 -4.18
CA LEU A 160 0.38 5.94 -2.78
C LEU A 160 0.75 7.14 -1.89
N TYR A 161 -0.12 7.47 -0.95
CA TYR A 161 0.14 8.41 0.12
C TYR A 161 0.38 7.64 1.41
N VAL A 162 1.50 7.91 2.07
CA VAL A 162 1.87 7.25 3.34
C VAL A 162 2.20 8.33 4.36
N LYS A 163 1.49 8.32 5.46
CA LYS A 163 1.68 9.31 6.52
C LYS A 163 1.87 8.66 7.87
N SER A 164 2.94 9.05 8.56
CA SER A 164 3.16 8.75 9.96
C SER A 164 3.12 10.03 10.80
N ASP A 165 2.52 9.98 11.99
CA ASP A 165 2.50 11.15 12.86
C ASP A 165 3.76 11.28 13.72
N ARG A 166 4.43 10.16 14.10
CA ARG A 166 5.49 10.17 15.11
C ARG A 166 6.73 9.35 14.80
N ASP A 167 6.69 8.52 13.75
CA ASP A 167 7.78 7.60 13.43
C ASP A 167 8.00 7.56 11.91
N CYS A 168 8.30 6.44 11.31
CA CYS A 168 8.62 6.32 9.90
C CYS A 168 7.35 6.12 9.05
N ALA A 169 7.20 6.89 7.95
CA ALA A 169 6.09 6.62 7.05
C ALA A 169 6.31 5.30 6.29
N LEU A 170 7.51 5.06 5.74
CA LEU A 170 7.89 3.83 5.07
C LEU A 170 9.24 3.34 5.58
N TYR A 171 9.27 2.21 6.25
CA TYR A 171 10.44 1.63 6.91
C TYR A 171 10.85 0.31 6.26
N ALA A 172 12.03 0.29 5.65
CA ALA A 172 12.68 -0.90 5.14
C ALA A 172 13.67 -1.42 6.19
N ASN A 173 13.23 -2.36 7.03
CA ASN A 173 13.97 -2.84 8.19
C ASN A 173 15.13 -3.77 7.80
N GLY A 174 16.24 -3.20 7.36
CA GLY A 174 17.45 -3.92 6.94
C GLY A 174 17.28 -4.74 5.65
N VAL A 175 16.34 -4.33 4.77
CA VAL A 175 15.96 -5.05 3.55
C VAL A 175 15.89 -4.12 2.34
N ASP A 176 16.07 -4.66 1.15
CA ASP A 176 15.93 -3.90 -0.09
C ASP A 176 14.48 -3.48 -0.34
N LEU A 177 14.31 -2.25 -0.80
CA LEU A 177 13.04 -1.68 -1.23
C LEU A 177 13.14 -1.17 -2.65
N ALA A 178 12.24 -1.60 -3.54
CA ALA A 178 12.08 -1.06 -4.87
C ALA A 178 10.77 -0.26 -5.00
N ILE A 179 10.83 0.91 -5.63
CA ILE A 179 9.67 1.74 -5.99
C ILE A 179 9.73 1.93 -7.51
N GLU A 180 8.77 1.36 -8.23
CA GLU A 180 8.82 1.26 -9.67
C GLU A 180 7.50 1.65 -10.34
N ASN A 181 7.58 2.46 -11.39
CA ASN A 181 6.44 2.77 -12.25
C ASN A 181 5.19 3.25 -11.48
N CYS A 182 5.36 3.98 -10.38
CA CYS A 182 4.26 4.50 -9.57
C CYS A 182 4.64 5.84 -8.94
N ARG A 183 3.72 6.41 -8.16
CA ARG A 183 3.98 7.62 -7.36
C ARG A 183 3.85 7.30 -5.87
N VAL A 184 4.86 7.69 -5.09
CA VAL A 184 4.85 7.54 -3.63
C VAL A 184 5.04 8.91 -2.99
N ASN A 185 4.13 9.26 -2.08
CA ASN A 185 4.22 10.46 -1.26
C ASN A 185 4.30 10.03 0.20
N ALA A 186 5.46 10.17 0.80
CA ALA A 186 5.73 9.81 2.18
C ALA A 186 5.93 11.05 3.04
N GLU A 187 5.19 11.17 4.12
CA GLU A 187 5.27 12.29 5.06
C GLU A 187 5.34 11.78 6.51
N SER A 188 6.24 12.35 7.29
CA SER A 188 6.33 12.09 8.72
C SER A 188 6.88 13.28 9.48
N SER A 189 6.60 13.33 10.81
CA SER A 189 7.28 14.26 11.71
C SER A 189 8.74 13.89 11.91
N THR A 190 9.13 12.61 11.73
CA THR A 190 10.51 12.13 11.92
C THR A 190 11.16 11.65 10.64
N TYR A 191 10.86 10.43 10.17
CA TYR A 191 11.43 9.82 8.97
C TYR A 191 10.35 9.61 7.90
N ALA A 192 10.57 10.04 6.67
CA ALA A 192 9.60 9.73 5.62
C ALA A 192 9.84 8.34 5.01
N ILE A 193 11.01 8.10 4.44
CA ILE A 193 11.43 6.80 3.91
C ILE A 193 12.78 6.47 4.53
N ALA A 194 12.86 5.40 5.30
CA ALA A 194 14.08 5.04 6.00
C ALA A 194 14.42 3.56 5.89
N GLY A 195 15.71 3.27 5.82
CA GLY A 195 16.30 1.97 6.11
C GLY A 195 16.48 1.76 7.61
N SER A 196 17.25 0.72 8.00
CA SER A 196 17.46 0.39 9.42
C SER A 196 18.74 1.01 9.99
N ASP A 197 19.86 0.80 9.32
CA ASP A 197 21.17 1.23 9.81
C ASP A 197 22.13 1.69 8.71
N GLY A 198 21.67 1.71 7.46
CA GLY A 198 22.49 2.12 6.31
C GLY A 198 23.61 1.15 5.95
N THR A 199 23.57 -0.11 6.40
CA THR A 199 24.68 -1.05 6.17
C THR A 199 24.41 -2.08 5.08
N ARG A 200 23.14 -2.39 4.77
CA ARG A 200 22.79 -3.50 3.87
C ARG A 200 21.73 -3.13 2.83
N GLU A 201 20.74 -2.36 3.22
CA GLU A 201 19.55 -2.09 2.44
C GLU A 201 19.79 -1.11 1.30
N THR A 202 19.24 -1.42 0.15
CA THR A 202 19.25 -0.54 -1.02
C THR A 202 17.83 -0.06 -1.31
N LEU A 203 17.66 1.25 -1.43
CA LEU A 203 16.48 1.86 -2.03
C LEU A 203 16.68 1.99 -3.54
N ARG A 204 15.84 1.32 -4.33
CA ARG A 204 15.82 1.42 -5.80
C ARG A 204 14.59 2.20 -6.23
N ILE A 205 14.78 3.26 -6.99
CA ILE A 205 13.67 4.04 -7.58
C ILE A 205 13.82 3.99 -9.10
N ASN A 206 12.82 3.40 -9.77
CA ASN A 206 12.90 3.14 -11.20
C ASN A 206 11.63 3.65 -11.91
N ASN A 207 11.79 4.63 -12.82
CA ASN A 207 10.69 5.25 -13.55
C ASN A 207 9.51 5.66 -12.63
N ALA A 208 9.80 6.11 -11.43
CA ALA A 208 8.82 6.46 -10.42
C ALA A 208 8.97 7.91 -9.97
N THR A 209 7.91 8.45 -9.38
CA THR A 209 7.97 9.75 -8.70
C THR A 209 7.86 9.51 -7.20
N VAL A 210 8.85 9.96 -6.45
CA VAL A 210 8.86 9.88 -4.99
C VAL A 210 8.93 11.28 -4.42
N THR A 211 7.98 11.60 -3.54
CA THR A 211 8.02 12.79 -2.68
C THR A 211 8.15 12.33 -1.25
N ALA A 212 9.18 12.75 -0.56
CA ALA A 212 9.44 12.36 0.82
C ALA A 212 9.71 13.62 1.68
N GLU A 213 9.09 13.70 2.85
CA GLU A 213 9.31 14.78 3.82
C GLU A 213 9.29 14.23 5.25
N GLY A 214 10.47 14.08 5.84
CA GLY A 214 10.70 13.69 7.24
C GLY A 214 11.35 14.83 7.99
N LYS A 215 10.61 15.47 8.89
CA LYS A 215 10.92 16.82 9.40
C LYS A 215 12.06 16.87 10.41
N GLU A 216 12.29 15.79 11.16
CA GLU A 216 13.28 15.79 12.25
C GLU A 216 14.56 15.06 11.87
N ASN A 217 14.45 13.82 11.37
CA ASN A 217 15.59 12.94 11.22
C ASN A 217 16.02 12.72 9.77
N GLY A 218 15.08 12.71 8.81
CA GLY A 218 15.44 12.59 7.41
C GLY A 218 14.27 12.27 6.49
N SER A 219 14.35 12.82 5.27
CA SER A 219 13.34 12.55 4.25
C SER A 219 13.58 11.20 3.54
N ILE A 220 14.86 10.91 3.21
CA ILE A 220 15.30 9.58 2.71
C ILE A 220 16.65 9.31 3.35
N CYS A 221 16.73 8.37 4.28
CA CYS A 221 17.95 8.11 5.06
C CYS A 221 18.05 6.66 5.55
N ASP A 222 19.17 6.34 6.17
CA ASP A 222 19.52 5.05 6.77
C ASP A 222 19.55 3.90 5.74
N PHE A 223 19.91 4.21 4.46
CA PHE A 223 20.16 3.24 3.40
C PHE A 223 21.65 3.10 3.12
N ALA A 224 22.11 1.86 2.88
CA ALA A 224 23.47 1.60 2.39
C ALA A 224 23.68 2.17 0.99
N ASN A 225 22.62 2.20 0.18
CA ASN A 225 22.66 2.72 -1.18
C ASN A 225 21.29 3.23 -1.64
N VAL A 226 21.30 4.25 -2.50
CA VAL A 226 20.11 4.74 -3.23
C VAL A 226 20.43 4.69 -4.72
N MET A 227 19.68 3.90 -5.48
CA MET A 227 19.84 3.71 -6.92
C MET A 227 18.66 4.32 -7.66
N LEU A 228 18.95 5.23 -8.59
CA LEU A 228 17.96 5.91 -9.41
C LEU A 228 18.09 5.45 -10.87
N ALA A 229 16.97 5.09 -11.50
CA ALA A 229 16.91 4.74 -12.92
C ALA A 229 15.68 5.39 -13.58
N GLY A 230 15.89 6.14 -14.66
CA GLY A 230 14.82 6.89 -15.32
C GLY A 230 14.21 8.00 -14.46
N CYS A 231 14.91 8.42 -13.41
CA CYS A 231 14.54 9.53 -12.54
C CYS A 231 15.79 10.13 -11.89
N ASP A 232 15.68 11.36 -11.39
CA ASP A 232 16.74 12.10 -10.69
C ASP A 232 16.17 12.82 -9.47
N ILE A 233 17.06 13.30 -8.57
CA ILE A 233 16.69 14.17 -7.47
C ILE A 233 16.42 15.57 -8.03
N ILE A 234 15.16 15.98 -8.01
CA ILE A 234 14.72 17.29 -8.56
C ILE A 234 14.78 18.35 -7.47
N GLN A 235 14.47 18.00 -6.23
CA GLN A 235 14.41 18.91 -5.08
C GLN A 235 14.91 18.22 -3.81
N PRO A 236 15.72 18.91 -2.97
CA PRO A 236 16.30 20.23 -3.24
C PRO A 236 17.41 20.15 -4.31
N ALA A 237 17.58 21.22 -5.06
CA ALA A 237 18.60 21.26 -6.12
C ALA A 237 20.01 21.08 -5.52
N GLY A 238 20.78 20.17 -6.11
CA GLY A 238 22.14 19.84 -5.66
C GLY A 238 22.21 18.82 -4.53
N ALA A 239 21.07 18.29 -4.05
CA ALA A 239 21.07 17.15 -3.14
C ALA A 239 21.49 15.87 -3.88
N ALA A 240 22.19 14.99 -3.17
CA ALA A 240 22.64 13.69 -3.68
C ALA A 240 22.62 12.66 -2.56
N PHE A 241 22.70 11.37 -2.92
CA PHE A 241 22.97 10.33 -1.94
C PHE A 241 24.40 10.49 -1.40
N ASP A 242 24.52 10.53 -0.10
CA ASP A 242 25.79 10.60 0.64
C ASP A 242 25.97 9.27 1.39
N SER A 243 27.02 8.53 1.03
CA SER A 243 27.29 7.19 1.59
C SER A 243 27.77 7.25 3.04
N ASP A 244 28.36 8.36 3.49
CA ASP A 244 28.84 8.51 4.86
C ASP A 244 27.69 8.89 5.81
N LEU A 245 26.69 9.58 5.27
CA LEU A 245 25.47 9.96 5.99
C LEU A 245 24.31 8.97 5.77
N HIS A 246 24.50 7.98 4.88
CA HIS A 246 23.51 6.95 4.54
C HIS A 246 22.15 7.50 4.06
N GLY A 247 22.13 8.62 3.33
CA GLY A 247 20.87 9.21 2.90
C GLY A 247 21.01 10.34 1.89
N ILE A 248 19.90 10.91 1.50
CA ILE A 248 19.89 12.09 0.63
C ILE A 248 20.31 13.32 1.45
N ALA A 249 21.44 13.89 1.06
CA ALA A 249 22.08 14.98 1.77
C ALA A 249 22.28 16.21 0.88
N LEU A 250 22.35 17.37 1.50
CA LEU A 250 22.68 18.63 0.88
C LEU A 250 23.65 19.42 1.80
N ASN A 251 24.75 19.91 1.25
CA ASN A 251 25.77 20.65 2.00
C ASN A 251 26.29 19.92 3.25
N GLY A 252 26.45 18.58 3.18
CA GLY A 252 26.99 17.75 4.25
C GLY A 252 26.01 17.46 5.39
N ALA A 253 24.70 17.61 5.18
CA ALA A 253 23.67 17.26 6.15
C ALA A 253 22.51 16.52 5.47
N ILE A 254 21.89 15.58 6.19
CA ILE A 254 20.69 14.87 5.73
C ILE A 254 19.56 15.88 5.49
N VAL A 255 18.85 15.72 4.37
CA VAL A 255 17.72 16.59 4.03
C VAL A 255 16.50 16.18 4.88
N THR A 256 16.01 17.13 5.69
CA THR A 256 14.79 16.99 6.51
C THR A 256 13.59 17.75 5.92
N SER A 257 13.82 18.48 4.83
CA SER A 257 12.75 19.11 4.04
C SER A 257 12.33 18.19 2.89
N LYS A 258 11.35 18.64 2.13
CA LYS A 258 10.83 17.89 1.00
C LYS A 258 11.90 17.48 -0.02
N VAL A 259 12.05 16.19 -0.24
CA VAL A 259 12.81 15.57 -1.33
C VAL A 259 11.83 15.18 -2.43
N ILE A 260 12.13 15.53 -3.67
CA ILE A 260 11.38 15.08 -4.85
C ILE A 260 12.35 14.37 -5.79
N ILE A 261 12.05 13.11 -6.09
CA ILE A 261 12.72 12.29 -7.09
C ILE A 261 11.71 12.00 -8.20
N GLY A 262 12.10 12.18 -9.45
CA GLY A 262 11.21 11.93 -10.59
C GLY A 262 11.91 12.16 -11.92
N ASP A 263 11.13 12.12 -13.01
CA ASP A 263 11.64 12.40 -14.35
C ASP A 263 12.05 13.88 -14.45
N PRO A 264 13.32 14.19 -14.72
CA PRO A 264 13.79 15.57 -14.84
C PRO A 264 13.13 16.32 -16.00
N SER A 265 12.62 15.62 -17.00
CA SER A 265 11.87 16.23 -18.13
C SER A 265 10.43 16.59 -17.72
N SER A 266 9.93 16.04 -16.64
CA SER A 266 8.60 16.31 -16.08
C SER A 266 8.56 17.54 -15.18
N ILE A 267 9.56 18.44 -15.24
CA ILE A 267 9.47 19.75 -14.59
C ILE A 267 8.22 20.42 -15.14
N GLN A 268 7.12 20.21 -14.44
CA GLN A 268 5.91 21.00 -14.71
C GLN A 268 6.35 22.45 -14.55
N ALA A 269 6.13 23.22 -15.60
CA ALA A 269 6.18 24.67 -15.50
C ALA A 269 5.51 25.06 -14.17
N PRO A 270 6.10 25.92 -13.37
CA PRO A 270 5.60 26.25 -12.04
C PRO A 270 4.09 26.42 -12.15
N VAL A 271 3.33 25.66 -11.34
CA VAL A 271 1.88 25.89 -11.24
C VAL A 271 1.79 27.33 -10.73
N ILE A 272 1.61 28.23 -11.68
CA ILE A 272 1.30 29.60 -11.35
C ILE A 272 -0.06 29.48 -10.68
N ASP A 273 -0.04 29.64 -9.35
CA ASP A 273 -1.27 29.71 -8.56
C ASP A 273 -2.24 30.60 -9.33
N ALA A 274 -3.33 30.03 -9.82
CA ALA A 274 -4.33 30.76 -10.61
C ALA A 274 -5.00 31.90 -9.80
N ALA A 275 -4.73 31.94 -8.49
CA ALA A 275 -5.04 33.06 -7.61
C ALA A 275 -3.98 34.17 -7.66
N ALA A 276 -2.75 33.88 -8.16
CA ALA A 276 -1.70 34.85 -8.28
C ALA A 276 -1.93 35.72 -9.52
N LYS A 277 -2.57 36.87 -9.27
CA LYS A 277 -2.40 38.09 -10.02
C LYS A 277 -3.37 38.31 -11.19
N ARG A 278 -4.63 38.47 -10.89
CA ARG A 278 -5.49 39.33 -11.71
C ARG A 278 -4.90 40.76 -11.60
N GLY A 279 -4.51 41.34 -12.71
CA GLY A 279 -3.94 42.68 -12.74
C GLY A 279 -3.24 42.98 -14.07
N VAL A 280 -2.80 44.22 -14.18
CA VAL A 280 -2.01 44.72 -15.31
C VAL A 280 -0.56 44.89 -14.86
N TYR A 281 0.37 44.35 -15.63
CA TYR A 281 1.79 44.39 -15.32
C TYR A 281 2.59 44.89 -16.53
N THR A 282 3.69 45.57 -16.29
CA THR A 282 4.70 45.83 -17.31
C THR A 282 5.44 44.55 -17.66
N LEU A 283 6.20 44.55 -18.76
CA LEU A 283 7.08 43.42 -19.10
C LEU A 283 8.16 43.11 -18.06
N SER A 284 8.51 44.13 -17.26
CA SER A 284 9.46 43.98 -16.14
C SER A 284 8.81 43.48 -14.85
N GLY A 285 7.50 43.11 -14.88
CA GLY A 285 6.78 42.53 -13.73
C GLY A 285 6.23 43.56 -12.73
N VAL A 286 6.30 44.85 -13.00
CA VAL A 286 5.72 45.89 -12.12
C VAL A 286 4.22 45.96 -12.31
N GLN A 287 3.46 45.81 -11.21
CA GLN A 287 2.00 45.90 -11.25
C GLN A 287 1.56 47.38 -11.43
N LEU A 288 0.68 47.60 -12.39
CA LEU A 288 0.07 48.90 -12.66
C LEU A 288 -1.33 48.95 -12.01
N LYS A 289 -1.60 50.02 -11.28
CA LYS A 289 -2.93 50.29 -10.64
C LYS A 289 -3.91 50.93 -11.62
N THR A 290 -3.59 51.01 -12.90
CA THR A 290 -4.35 51.71 -13.94
C THR A 290 -5.19 50.70 -14.70
N ASP A 291 -6.42 51.06 -15.05
CA ASP A 291 -7.30 50.22 -15.87
C ASP A 291 -6.71 50.04 -17.28
N VAL A 292 -6.98 48.85 -17.86
CA VAL A 292 -6.47 48.49 -19.21
C VAL A 292 -6.83 49.56 -20.27
N LYS A 293 -7.99 50.18 -20.17
CA LYS A 293 -8.45 51.23 -21.10
C LYS A 293 -7.60 52.48 -21.08
N ASP A 294 -7.01 52.82 -19.92
CA ASP A 294 -6.27 54.07 -19.67
C ASP A 294 -4.74 53.89 -19.80
N LEU A 295 -4.29 52.74 -20.20
CA LEU A 295 -2.84 52.46 -20.41
C LEU A 295 -2.32 53.20 -21.65
N PRO A 296 -1.11 53.73 -21.61
CA PRO A 296 -0.41 54.21 -22.81
C PRO A 296 -0.23 53.11 -23.86
N LYS A 297 0.09 53.49 -25.09
CA LYS A 297 0.49 52.51 -26.12
C LYS A 297 1.71 51.75 -25.64
N GLY A 298 1.66 50.39 -25.74
CA GLY A 298 2.75 49.60 -25.21
C GLY A 298 2.39 48.09 -25.12
N ILE A 299 3.31 47.31 -24.55
CA ILE A 299 3.13 45.88 -24.32
C ILE A 299 2.98 45.64 -22.80
N TYR A 300 1.93 44.93 -22.43
CA TYR A 300 1.56 44.64 -21.05
C TYR A 300 1.24 43.16 -20.85
N VAL A 301 1.26 42.69 -19.61
CA VAL A 301 0.73 41.41 -19.20
C VAL A 301 -0.55 41.68 -18.42
N VAL A 302 -1.69 41.27 -18.96
CA VAL A 302 -3.02 41.46 -18.37
C VAL A 302 -3.59 40.09 -18.01
N ASN A 303 -3.82 39.84 -16.73
CA ASN A 303 -4.30 38.55 -16.21
C ASN A 303 -3.50 37.35 -16.77
N GLY A 304 -2.16 37.50 -16.79
CA GLY A 304 -1.25 36.46 -17.27
C GLY A 304 -1.11 36.33 -18.79
N LYS A 305 -1.82 37.16 -19.59
CA LYS A 305 -1.73 37.15 -21.06
C LYS A 305 -1.06 38.41 -21.59
N LYS A 306 -0.18 38.25 -22.60
CA LYS A 306 0.44 39.38 -23.30
C LYS A 306 -0.61 40.17 -24.08
N MET A 307 -0.66 41.47 -23.84
CA MET A 307 -1.54 42.42 -24.54
C MET A 307 -0.69 43.53 -25.18
N VAL A 308 -1.01 43.85 -26.42
CA VAL A 308 -0.42 44.98 -27.15
C VAL A 308 -1.47 46.07 -27.25
N LYS A 309 -1.26 47.22 -26.65
CA LYS A 309 -2.10 48.40 -26.80
C LYS A 309 -1.52 49.30 -27.91
N LYS A 310 -2.31 49.45 -29.01
CA LYS A 310 -1.98 50.23 -30.17
C LYS A 310 -2.28 51.71 -29.99
#